data_84988f18bd013349c1198a34a0168698
#
_entry.id   84988f18bd013349c1198a34a0168698
#
_cell.length_a   1.000
_cell.length_b   1.000
_cell.length_c   1.000
_cell.angle_alpha   90.00
_cell.angle_beta   90.00
_cell.angle_gamma   90.00
#
_symmetry.space_group_name_H-M   'P 1'
#
loop_
_entity.id
_entity.type
_entity.pdbx_description
1 polymer ?
#
loop_
_entity_poly.entity_id
_entity_poly.type
_entity_poly.pdbx_seq_one_letter_code
_entity_poly.pdbx_strand_id
1 'polypeptide(L)' 'MPRVKLNKAEYTEHRFSDLVRGELVRQGKKRQELANYLGKTPQLIGQKLAGKVVWTLPEMAEVADFLEITFTIGERT' A
#
# COMPACT_ATOMS: atom_id res chain seq x y z
N MET A 1 12.30 -8.97 10.75
CA MET A 1 11.71 -8.56 10.93
C MET A 1 11.04 -8.32 11.84
N PRO A 2 10.70 -7.77 12.31
CA PRO A 2 10.21 -7.46 13.35
C PRO A 2 8.91 -7.52 13.43
N ARG A 3 8.46 -7.75 13.94
CA ARG A 3 7.36 -7.84 14.10
C ARG A 3 6.86 -7.02 14.94
N VAL A 4 6.10 -6.58 15.11
CA VAL A 4 5.62 -5.69 15.78
C VAL A 4 4.58 -6.11 16.41
N LYS A 5 4.26 -5.86 17.35
CA LYS A 5 3.35 -6.29 17.96
C LYS A 5 2.33 -5.46 18.14
N LEU A 6 2.18 -4.41 18.20
CA LEU A 6 1.20 -3.66 18.53
C LEU A 6 0.06 -3.81 17.74
N ASN A 7 -0.69 -3.05 17.42
CA ASN A 7 -1.83 -3.10 16.59
C ASN A 7 -1.37 -3.50 15.25
N LYS A 8 -1.39 -4.80 14.98
CA LYS A 8 -0.84 -5.27 13.80
C LYS A 8 -1.49 -4.73 12.59
N ALA A 9 -2.79 -4.62 12.55
CA ALA A 9 -3.50 -4.12 11.38
C ALA A 9 -3.10 -2.68 11.07
N GLU A 10 -3.10 -1.85 12.08
CA GLU A 10 -2.75 -0.46 11.90
C GLU A 10 -1.32 -0.31 11.44
N TYR A 11 -0.42 -1.06 12.05
CA TYR A 11 0.96 -1.01 11.66
C TYR A 11 1.15 -1.45 10.22
N THR A 12 0.44 -2.49 9.82
CA THR A 12 0.55 -3.02 8.48
C THR A 12 0.09 -1.98 7.46
N GLU A 13 -1.00 -1.29 7.74
CA GLU A 13 -1.50 -0.29 6.81
C GLU A 13 -0.53 0.87 6.65
N HIS A 14 0.04 1.33 7.75
CA HIS A 14 1.01 2.41 7.68
C HIS A 14 2.24 1.98 6.91
N ARG A 15 2.72 0.79 7.19
CA ARG A 15 3.88 0.29 6.48
C ARG A 15 3.60 0.12 5.01
N PHE A 16 2.40 -0.35 4.68
CA PHE A 16 2.05 -0.54 3.29
C PHE A 16 2.01 0.79 2.54
N SER A 17 1.38 1.79 3.13
CA SER A 17 1.31 3.10 2.50
C SER A 17 2.70 3.71 2.31
N ASP A 18 3.55 3.59 3.31
CA ASP A 18 4.90 4.11 3.20
C ASP A 18 5.67 3.39 2.11
N LEU A 19 5.52 2.07 2.04
CA LEU A 19 6.19 1.29 1.03
C LEU A 19 5.73 1.70 -0.36
N VAL A 20 4.42 1.86 -0.53
CA VAL A 20 3.88 2.23 -1.83
C VAL A 20 4.40 3.60 -2.25
N ARG A 21 4.38 4.57 -1.34
CA ARG A 21 4.88 5.90 -1.69
C ARG A 21 6.33 5.85 -2.11
N GLY A 22 7.14 5.10 -1.37
CA GLY A 22 8.54 4.97 -1.70
C GLY A 22 8.76 4.31 -3.04
N GLU A 23 7.99 3.24 -3.32
CA GLU A 23 8.16 2.52 -4.58
C GLU A 23 7.69 3.35 -5.77
N LEU A 24 6.63 4.11 -5.60
CA LEU A 24 6.19 4.97 -6.70
C LEU A 24 7.29 5.95 -7.09
N VAL A 25 7.92 6.55 -6.10
CA VAL A 25 9.01 7.48 -6.36
C VAL A 25 10.20 6.75 -6.97
N ARG A 26 10.57 5.63 -6.38
CA ARG A 26 11.74 4.91 -6.84
C ARG A 26 11.58 4.43 -8.28
N GLN A 27 10.38 4.01 -8.64
CA GLN A 27 10.12 3.49 -9.97
C GLN A 27 9.69 4.56 -10.96
N GLY A 28 9.57 5.80 -10.50
CA GLY A 28 9.16 6.88 -11.38
C GLY A 28 7.72 6.77 -11.83
N LYS A 29 6.88 6.13 -11.03
CA LYS A 29 5.47 5.96 -11.38
C LYS A 29 4.63 6.98 -10.65
N LYS A 30 3.50 7.31 -11.23
CA LYS A 30 2.64 8.32 -10.67
C LYS A 30 1.42 7.72 -10.00
N ARG A 31 0.92 8.45 -9.01
CA ARG A 31 -0.29 8.04 -8.31
C ARG A 31 -1.44 7.78 -9.27
N GLN A 32 -1.53 8.59 -10.33
CA GLN A 32 -2.58 8.40 -11.30
C GLN A 32 -2.46 7.06 -12.03
N GLU A 33 -1.25 6.63 -12.29
CA GLU A 33 -1.05 5.34 -12.94
C GLU A 33 -1.53 4.22 -12.05
N LEU A 34 -1.25 4.32 -10.76
CA LEU A 34 -1.72 3.33 -9.81
C LEU A 34 -3.24 3.35 -9.74
N ALA A 35 -3.83 4.55 -9.71
CA ALA A 35 -5.28 4.68 -9.66
C ALA A 35 -5.92 4.04 -10.88
N ASN A 36 -5.35 4.27 -12.06
CA ASN A 36 -5.87 3.68 -13.27
C ASN A 36 -5.80 2.15 -13.22
N TYR A 37 -4.71 1.64 -12.72
CA TYR A 37 -4.54 0.19 -12.63
C TYR A 37 -5.60 -0.42 -11.73
N LEU A 38 -5.92 0.27 -10.63
CA LEU A 38 -6.88 -0.24 -9.67
C LEU A 38 -8.33 0.10 -10.04
N GLY A 39 -8.53 0.92 -11.05
CA GLY A 39 -9.88 1.36 -11.39
C GLY A 39 -10.44 2.33 -10.38
N LYS A 40 -9.59 3.12 -9.75
CA LYS A 40 -10.00 4.08 -8.74
C LYS A 40 -9.58 5.47 -9.15
N THR A 41 -10.02 6.48 -8.40
CA THR A 41 -9.62 7.84 -8.71
C THR A 41 -8.30 8.16 -8.02
N PRO A 42 -7.52 9.07 -8.57
CA PRO A 42 -6.28 9.49 -7.91
C PRO A 42 -6.53 10.09 -6.54
N GLN A 43 -7.68 10.74 -6.35
CA GLN A 43 -7.99 11.32 -5.06
C GLN A 43 -8.16 10.24 -4.01
N LEU A 44 -8.85 9.17 -4.35
CA LEU A 44 -9.02 8.08 -3.40
C LEU A 44 -7.69 7.43 -3.07
N ILE A 45 -6.85 7.24 -4.08
CA ILE A 45 -5.54 6.68 -3.85
C ILE A 45 -4.74 7.60 -2.92
N GLY A 46 -4.84 8.90 -3.13
CA GLY A 46 -4.17 9.85 -2.26
C GLY A 46 -4.62 9.75 -0.82
N GLN A 47 -5.92 9.55 -0.62
CA GLN A 47 -6.46 9.40 0.73
C GLN A 47 -5.97 8.12 1.38
N LYS A 48 -5.87 7.05 0.61
CA LYS A 48 -5.36 5.79 1.14
C LYS A 48 -3.88 5.92 1.50
N LEU A 49 -3.11 6.58 0.66
CA LEU A 49 -1.69 6.77 0.95
C LEU A 49 -1.47 7.68 2.14
N ALA A 50 -2.41 8.59 2.38
CA ALA A 50 -2.30 9.49 3.53
C ALA A 50 -2.83 8.87 4.80
N GLY A 51 -3.40 7.68 4.72
CA GLY A 51 -3.91 7.01 5.91
C GLY A 51 -5.31 7.40 6.28
N LYS A 52 -6.01 8.14 5.42
CA LYS A 52 -7.37 8.56 5.73
C LYS A 52 -8.40 7.52 5.37
N VAL A 53 -8.08 6.66 4.43
CA VAL A 53 -8.95 5.58 4.01
C VAL A 53 -8.11 4.32 4.02
N VAL A 54 -8.65 3.24 4.58
CA VAL A 54 -7.86 2.03 4.71
C VAL A 54 -7.76 1.29 3.39
N TRP A 55 -6.69 0.54 3.24
CA TRP A 55 -6.53 -0.36 2.11
C TRP A 55 -7.23 -1.67 2.42
N THR A 56 -7.88 -2.24 1.43
CA THR A 56 -8.41 -3.59 1.59
C THR A 56 -7.34 -4.58 1.17
N LEU A 57 -7.48 -5.82 1.61
CA LEU A 57 -6.49 -6.84 1.23
C LEU A 57 -6.42 -7.04 -0.27
N PRO A 58 -7.55 -7.12 -1.01
CA PRO A 58 -7.45 -7.24 -2.45
C PRO A 58 -6.73 -6.04 -3.09
N GLU A 59 -6.95 -4.85 -2.58
CA GLU A 59 -6.26 -3.68 -3.11
C GLU A 59 -4.76 -3.78 -2.87
N MET A 60 -4.37 -4.23 -1.69
CA MET A 60 -2.95 -4.37 -1.41
C MET A 60 -2.30 -5.35 -2.37
N ALA A 61 -2.99 -6.45 -2.68
CA ALA A 61 -2.44 -7.42 -3.61
C ALA A 61 -2.29 -6.83 -4.99
N GLU A 62 -3.28 -6.06 -5.44
CA GLU A 62 -3.21 -5.44 -6.74
C GLU A 62 -2.11 -4.39 -6.82
N VAL A 63 -1.93 -3.64 -5.75
CA VAL A 63 -0.87 -2.64 -5.71
C VAL A 63 0.49 -3.32 -5.77
N ALA A 64 0.64 -4.41 -5.04
CA ALA A 64 1.90 -5.13 -5.05
C ALA A 64 2.20 -5.65 -6.45
N ASP A 65 1.17 -6.14 -7.16
CA ASP A 65 1.35 -6.59 -8.53
C ASP A 65 1.78 -5.44 -9.43
N PHE A 66 1.12 -4.29 -9.28
CA PHE A 66 1.43 -3.13 -10.10
C PHE A 66 2.88 -2.68 -9.92
N LEU A 67 3.35 -2.71 -8.68
CA LEU A 67 4.70 -2.27 -8.36
C LEU A 67 5.71 -3.40 -8.47
N GLU A 68 5.23 -4.63 -8.68
CA GLU A 68 6.11 -5.80 -8.81
C GLU A 68 6.93 -5.98 -7.54
N ILE A 69 6.27 -5.86 -6.40
CA ILE A 69 6.92 -6.03 -5.12
C ILE A 69 6.21 -7.12 -4.33
N THR A 70 6.85 -7.59 -3.30
CA THR A 70 6.27 -8.54 -2.38
C THR A 70 6.02 -7.84 -1.05
N PHE A 71 4.83 -7.97 -0.53
CA PHE A 71 4.51 -7.39 0.77
C PHE A 71 3.79 -8.43 1.60
N THR A 72 4.36 -8.79 2.70
CA THR A 72 3.79 -9.80 3.59
C THR A 72 3.14 -9.12 4.76
N ILE A 73 1.90 -9.45 4.99
CA ILE A 73 1.20 -8.92 6.10
C ILE A 73 1.44 -9.82 7.23
N GLY A 74 2.22 -9.54 7.99
CA GLY A 74 2.62 -10.34 8.87
C GLY A 74 2.04 -10.89 9.95
N GLU A 75 2.00 -11.87 10.27
CA GLU A 75 1.53 -12.40 11.11
C GLU A 75 2.25 -13.39 11.42
N ARG A 76 2.84 -13.83 11.58
CA ARG A 76 3.52 -14.66 11.84
C ARG A 76 3.66 -14.98 12.77
N THR A 77 3.52 -15.24 13.16
CA THR A 77 3.73 -15.66 14.03
C THR A 77 4.11 -16.00 14.40
#